data_c146a6bbc1cf6fc00b683a2c248850f0
#
_entry.id   c146a6bbc1cf6fc00b683a2c248850f0
#
_cell.length_a   1.000
_cell.length_b   1.000
_cell.length_c   1.000
_cell.angle_alpha   90.00
_cell.angle_beta   90.00
_cell.angle_gamma   90.00
#
_symmetry.space_group_name_H-M   'P 1'
#
loop_
_entity.id
_entity.type
_entity.pdbx_description
1 polymer ?
#
loop_
_entity_poly.entity_id
_entity_poly.type
_entity_poly.pdbx_seq_one_letter_code
_entity_poly.pdbx_strand_id
1 'polypeptide(L)'
;MFKFEQLENALTEMYSVSNSGNVNSEFVKKLIGEFFSARNDLVFLHISIKGSNFNELHTLFNEYYDHADSDIDTLLELYVSVFKKSFNLNEFHFTSDIVKANVFNIKIVLDRILKILEKIKSEMSKLGNDAVDSKIDSIAEYYFKQSNFIIPGYLSDIKEDDGSSEGSAGTTSGDIATVDNRFPEIVKRKNRKI
;
A
#
# COMPACT_ATOMS: atom_id res chain seq x y z
N MET A 1 44.21 0.31 -1.74
CA MET A 1 43.17 1.31 -2.06
C MET A 1 42.43 0.81 -3.30
N PHE A 2 41.30 0.16 -3.16
CA PHE A 2 40.46 -0.29 -4.30
C PHE A 2 39.95 0.95 -5.01
N LYS A 3 40.17 1.06 -6.32
CA LYS A 3 39.66 2.17 -7.10
C LYS A 3 38.17 1.97 -7.33
N PHE A 4 37.39 3.00 -7.19
CA PHE A 4 35.93 3.02 -7.38
C PHE A 4 35.54 2.43 -8.76
N GLU A 5 36.34 2.69 -9.80
CA GLU A 5 36.22 2.09 -11.13
C GLU A 5 36.28 0.54 -11.14
N GLN A 6 37.07 -0.05 -10.23
CA GLN A 6 37.17 -1.51 -10.16
C GLN A 6 35.92 -2.14 -9.51
N LEU A 7 35.29 -1.39 -8.59
CA LEU A 7 34.02 -1.79 -7.99
C LEU A 7 32.87 -1.67 -9.00
N GLU A 8 32.83 -0.56 -9.77
CA GLU A 8 31.85 -0.37 -10.85
C GLU A 8 31.99 -1.44 -11.94
N ASN A 9 33.24 -1.76 -12.36
CA ASN A 9 33.47 -2.80 -13.34
C ASN A 9 33.10 -4.19 -12.81
N ALA A 10 33.44 -4.50 -11.56
CA ALA A 10 33.04 -5.78 -10.93
C ALA A 10 31.53 -5.90 -10.76
N LEU A 11 30.85 -4.81 -10.37
CA LEU A 11 29.39 -4.77 -10.33
C LEU A 11 28.80 -4.88 -11.75
N THR A 12 29.39 -4.21 -12.73
CA THR A 12 28.93 -4.29 -14.13
C THR A 12 29.16 -5.69 -14.72
N GLU A 13 30.28 -6.34 -14.40
CA GLU A 13 30.54 -7.73 -14.79
C GLU A 13 29.61 -8.72 -14.05
N MET A 14 29.37 -8.55 -12.77
CA MET A 14 28.38 -9.36 -12.04
C MET A 14 26.96 -9.24 -12.60
N TYR A 15 26.59 -8.06 -13.10
CA TYR A 15 25.27 -7.82 -13.72
C TYR A 15 25.24 -8.14 -15.21
N SER A 16 26.39 -8.26 -15.89
CA SER A 16 26.46 -8.63 -17.30
C SER A 16 26.59 -10.13 -17.57
N VAL A 17 26.77 -10.95 -16.53
CA VAL A 17 26.82 -12.40 -16.69
C VAL A 17 25.45 -12.96 -17.07
N SER A 18 25.27 -13.02 -18.35
CA SER A 18 24.72 -14.12 -19.14
C SER A 18 23.52 -14.89 -18.59
N ASN A 19 22.53 -14.76 -19.30
CA ASN A 19 21.21 -15.35 -19.42
C ASN A 19 20.13 -14.33 -19.01
N SER A 20 20.07 -13.27 -19.79
CA SER A 20 18.85 -12.48 -19.87
C SER A 20 17.75 -13.39 -20.45
N GLY A 21 17.16 -14.21 -19.59
CA GLY A 21 15.81 -14.66 -19.82
C GLY A 21 15.05 -13.40 -20.27
N ASN A 22 14.22 -13.48 -21.27
CA ASN A 22 13.54 -12.33 -21.88
C ASN A 22 12.60 -11.67 -20.84
N VAL A 23 13.20 -10.90 -19.89
CA VAL A 23 12.48 -10.20 -18.83
C VAL A 23 11.78 -9.01 -19.45
N ASN A 24 10.47 -8.97 -19.31
CA ASN A 24 9.66 -7.88 -19.84
C ASN A 24 9.67 -6.67 -18.88
N SER A 25 10.61 -5.74 -19.10
CA SER A 25 10.72 -4.52 -18.28
C SER A 25 9.45 -3.66 -18.27
N GLU A 26 8.72 -3.57 -19.38
CA GLU A 26 7.47 -2.80 -19.44
C GLU A 26 6.37 -3.45 -18.62
N PHE A 27 6.34 -4.77 -18.54
CA PHE A 27 5.42 -5.49 -17.67
C PHE A 27 5.76 -5.26 -16.20
N VAL A 28 7.03 -5.32 -15.80
CA VAL A 28 7.47 -5.00 -14.43
C VAL A 28 7.12 -3.56 -14.08
N LYS A 29 7.39 -2.62 -14.98
CA LYS A 29 7.02 -1.21 -14.82
C LYS A 29 5.52 -1.03 -14.57
N LYS A 30 4.67 -1.69 -15.36
CA LYS A 30 3.22 -1.68 -15.17
C LYS A 30 2.82 -2.19 -13.78
N LEU A 31 3.42 -3.30 -13.32
CA LEU A 31 3.14 -3.88 -12.01
C LEU A 31 3.53 -2.94 -10.86
N ILE A 32 4.65 -2.21 -10.98
CA ILE A 32 5.01 -1.16 -10.02
C ILE A 32 3.94 -0.05 -10.02
N GLY A 33 3.40 0.34 -11.17
CA GLY A 33 2.27 1.28 -11.26
C GLY A 33 0.98 0.75 -10.60
N GLU A 34 0.70 -0.54 -10.70
CA GLU A 34 -0.40 -1.19 -9.98
C GLU A 34 -0.17 -1.18 -8.45
N PHE A 35 1.09 -1.27 -8.00
CA PHE A 35 1.44 -1.13 -6.59
C PHE A 35 1.21 0.32 -6.09
N PHE A 36 1.58 1.33 -6.85
CA PHE A 36 1.23 2.73 -6.54
C PHE A 36 -0.29 2.90 -6.38
N SER A 37 -1.09 2.27 -7.24
CA SER A 37 -2.55 2.32 -7.14
C SER A 37 -3.04 1.68 -5.83
N ALA A 38 -2.48 0.53 -5.44
CA ALA A 38 -2.80 -0.13 -4.17
C ALA A 38 -2.39 0.72 -2.96
N ARG A 39 -1.24 1.38 -3.01
CA ARG A 39 -0.81 2.34 -1.98
C ARG A 39 -1.80 3.51 -1.84
N ASN A 40 -2.32 4.05 -2.94
CA ASN A 40 -3.34 5.10 -2.88
C ASN A 40 -4.64 4.60 -2.25
N ASP A 41 -5.01 3.33 -2.48
CA ASP A 41 -6.14 2.70 -1.79
C ASP A 41 -5.91 2.61 -0.27
N LEU A 42 -4.68 2.33 0.19
CA LEU A 42 -4.32 2.37 1.62
C LEU A 42 -4.51 3.77 2.21
N VAL A 43 -4.06 4.83 1.51
CA VAL A 43 -4.28 6.22 1.94
C VAL A 43 -5.78 6.54 2.01
N PHE A 44 -6.54 6.11 1.01
CA PHE A 44 -7.99 6.35 0.98
C PHE A 44 -8.69 5.65 2.14
N LEU A 45 -8.30 4.41 2.46
CA LEU A 45 -8.81 3.70 3.64
C LEU A 45 -8.44 4.43 4.93
N HIS A 46 -7.18 4.85 5.08
CA HIS A 46 -6.69 5.60 6.25
C HIS A 46 -7.52 6.86 6.52
N ILE A 47 -7.77 7.71 5.53
CA ILE A 47 -8.52 8.96 5.72
C ILE A 47 -10.03 8.75 5.90
N SER A 48 -10.52 7.55 5.61
CA SER A 48 -11.96 7.24 5.63
C SER A 48 -12.40 6.47 6.87
N ILE A 49 -11.48 6.13 7.78
CA ILE A 49 -11.78 5.41 9.01
C ILE A 49 -12.68 6.25 9.91
N LYS A 50 -13.66 5.58 10.54
CA LYS A 50 -14.60 6.16 11.50
C LYS A 50 -14.96 5.11 12.56
N GLY A 51 -15.45 5.55 13.69
CA GLY A 51 -16.00 4.68 14.73
C GLY A 51 -15.13 4.55 15.97
N SER A 52 -15.47 3.59 16.83
CA SER A 52 -14.85 3.40 18.15
C SER A 52 -13.35 3.10 18.09
N ASN A 53 -12.92 2.33 17.09
CA ASN A 53 -11.52 1.91 16.91
C ASN A 53 -10.72 2.87 16.01
N PHE A 54 -11.20 4.13 15.86
CA PHE A 54 -10.59 5.12 14.95
C PHE A 54 -9.08 5.27 15.17
N ASN A 55 -8.64 5.52 16.41
CA ASN A 55 -7.23 5.82 16.69
C ASN A 55 -6.31 4.65 16.34
N GLU A 56 -6.71 3.44 16.67
CA GLU A 56 -5.94 2.24 16.45
C GLU A 56 -5.83 1.90 14.97
N LEU A 57 -6.96 1.86 14.27
CA LEU A 57 -7.01 1.59 12.84
C LEU A 57 -6.35 2.71 12.03
N HIS A 58 -6.52 3.96 12.45
CA HIS A 58 -5.88 5.11 11.79
C HIS A 58 -4.36 5.00 11.86
N THR A 59 -3.79 4.63 13.03
CA THR A 59 -2.35 4.41 13.19
C THR A 59 -1.87 3.24 12.35
N LEU A 60 -2.57 2.11 12.41
CA LEU A 60 -2.24 0.90 11.65
C LEU A 60 -2.23 1.14 10.13
N PHE A 61 -3.23 1.85 9.60
CA PHE A 61 -3.30 2.13 8.17
C PHE A 61 -2.28 3.18 7.73
N ASN A 62 -1.91 4.12 8.64
CA ASN A 62 -0.78 5.01 8.41
C ASN A 62 0.52 4.22 8.19
N GLU A 63 0.80 3.26 9.07
CA GLU A 63 1.96 2.38 8.94
C GLU A 63 1.98 1.61 7.62
N TYR A 64 0.82 1.17 7.12
CA TYR A 64 0.74 0.41 5.87
C TYR A 64 1.09 1.26 4.65
N TYR A 65 0.58 2.47 4.54
CA TYR A 65 0.91 3.28 3.38
C TYR A 65 2.33 3.86 3.45
N ASP A 66 2.85 4.17 4.65
CA ASP A 66 4.25 4.59 4.83
C ASP A 66 5.22 3.46 4.45
N HIS A 67 4.87 2.21 4.83
CA HIS A 67 5.63 1.04 4.42
C HIS A 67 5.58 0.83 2.90
N ALA A 68 4.39 0.99 2.31
CA ALA A 68 4.21 0.87 0.87
C ALA A 68 5.01 1.92 0.08
N ASP A 69 5.16 3.15 0.59
CA ASP A 69 6.02 4.18 -0.02
C ASP A 69 7.50 3.74 -0.05
N SER A 70 8.00 3.20 1.06
CA SER A 70 9.37 2.67 1.15
C SER A 70 9.60 1.47 0.21
N ASP A 71 8.61 0.60 0.09
CA ASP A 71 8.69 -0.58 -0.78
C ASP A 71 8.64 -0.20 -2.26
N ILE A 72 7.82 0.79 -2.62
CA ILE A 72 7.77 1.34 -3.98
C ILE A 72 9.12 1.94 -4.35
N ASP A 73 9.74 2.73 -3.46
CA ASP A 73 11.07 3.28 -3.69
C ASP A 73 12.09 2.17 -3.95
N THR A 74 12.09 1.12 -3.12
CA THR A 74 12.91 -0.06 -3.31
C THR A 74 12.70 -0.74 -4.67
N LEU A 75 11.43 -0.92 -5.09
CA LEU A 75 11.11 -1.54 -6.38
C LEU A 75 11.54 -0.67 -7.56
N LEU A 76 11.44 0.67 -7.43
CA LEU A 76 11.93 1.61 -8.42
C LEU A 76 13.46 1.55 -8.57
N GLU A 77 14.18 1.52 -7.44
CA GLU A 77 15.63 1.37 -7.44
C GLU A 77 16.07 0.04 -8.08
N LEU A 78 15.40 -1.07 -7.76
CA LEU A 78 15.63 -2.37 -8.39
C LEU A 78 15.38 -2.29 -9.90
N TYR A 79 14.26 -1.70 -10.32
CA TYR A 79 13.94 -1.54 -11.74
C TYR A 79 15.02 -0.77 -12.49
N VAL A 80 15.42 0.41 -11.96
CA VAL A 80 16.46 1.24 -12.58
C VAL A 80 17.80 0.52 -12.61
N SER A 81 18.18 -0.15 -11.53
CA SER A 81 19.47 -0.85 -11.42
C SER A 81 19.56 -2.03 -12.40
N VAL A 82 18.47 -2.80 -12.55
CA VAL A 82 18.42 -4.00 -13.40
C VAL A 82 18.28 -3.64 -14.87
N PHE A 83 17.33 -2.78 -15.21
CA PHE A 83 17.01 -2.49 -16.61
C PHE A 83 17.79 -1.31 -17.20
N LYS A 84 18.49 -0.54 -16.36
CA LYS A 84 19.20 0.69 -16.77
C LYS A 84 18.29 1.69 -17.51
N LYS A 85 16.99 1.68 -17.16
CA LYS A 85 15.96 2.54 -17.73
C LYS A 85 15.51 3.57 -16.70
N SER A 86 15.24 4.79 -17.15
CA SER A 86 14.61 5.82 -16.33
C SER A 86 13.13 5.49 -16.10
N PHE A 87 12.62 5.95 -14.98
CA PHE A 87 11.24 5.82 -14.61
C PHE A 87 10.54 7.19 -14.76
N ASN A 88 9.42 7.22 -15.47
CA ASN A 88 8.64 8.44 -15.63
C ASN A 88 7.26 8.25 -15.01
N LEU A 89 7.00 8.94 -13.91
CA LEU A 89 5.73 8.84 -13.16
C LEU A 89 4.52 9.31 -13.99
N ASN A 90 4.71 10.14 -15.00
CA ASN A 90 3.61 10.59 -15.87
C ASN A 90 3.06 9.48 -16.79
N GLU A 91 3.75 8.34 -16.87
CA GLU A 91 3.30 7.19 -17.65
C GLU A 91 2.35 6.27 -16.86
N PHE A 92 2.12 6.55 -15.56
CA PHE A 92 1.23 5.76 -14.73
C PHE A 92 -0.17 6.36 -14.68
N HIS A 93 -1.14 5.52 -14.95
CA HIS A 93 -2.54 5.79 -14.66
C HIS A 93 -2.90 5.12 -13.36
N PHE A 94 -3.06 5.91 -12.31
CA PHE A 94 -3.48 5.40 -11.01
C PHE A 94 -4.99 5.12 -11.04
N THR A 95 -5.35 3.87 -10.77
CA THR A 95 -6.75 3.45 -10.65
C THR A 95 -7.00 3.00 -9.22
N SER A 96 -8.15 3.37 -8.64
CA SER A 96 -8.61 2.82 -7.39
C SER A 96 -9.72 1.80 -7.65
N ASP A 97 -9.59 0.61 -7.07
CA ASP A 97 -10.62 -0.43 -7.11
C ASP A 97 -11.57 -0.32 -5.91
N ILE A 98 -11.28 0.60 -4.97
CA ILE A 98 -12.09 0.82 -3.77
C ILE A 98 -13.16 1.86 -4.05
N VAL A 99 -14.38 1.40 -4.25
CA VAL A 99 -15.56 2.26 -4.47
C VAL A 99 -16.07 2.87 -3.16
N LYS A 100 -15.92 2.17 -2.03
CA LYS A 100 -16.29 2.64 -0.69
C LYS A 100 -15.22 2.24 0.30
N ALA A 101 -14.75 3.20 1.08
CA ALA A 101 -13.86 2.91 2.19
C ALA A 101 -14.60 2.12 3.27
N ASN A 102 -14.11 0.92 3.53
CA ASN A 102 -14.55 0.05 4.60
C ASN A 102 -13.31 -0.64 5.19
N VAL A 103 -13.23 -0.73 6.51
CA VAL A 103 -12.12 -1.38 7.21
C VAL A 103 -11.87 -2.81 6.72
N PHE A 104 -12.92 -3.53 6.31
CA PHE A 104 -12.80 -4.88 5.74
C PHE A 104 -12.09 -4.92 4.38
N ASN A 105 -12.00 -3.79 3.67
CA ASN A 105 -11.33 -3.72 2.38
C ASN A 105 -9.79 -3.73 2.50
N ILE A 106 -9.25 -3.52 3.70
CA ILE A 106 -7.80 -3.51 3.93
C ILE A 106 -7.16 -4.85 3.50
N LYS A 107 -7.80 -5.97 3.86
CA LYS A 107 -7.30 -7.28 3.46
C LYS A 107 -7.26 -7.45 1.94
N ILE A 108 -8.25 -6.93 1.23
CA ILE A 108 -8.32 -6.97 -0.24
C ILE A 108 -7.13 -6.22 -0.85
N VAL A 109 -6.78 -5.04 -0.28
CA VAL A 109 -5.64 -4.26 -0.77
C VAL A 109 -4.32 -4.98 -0.50
N LEU A 110 -4.13 -5.53 0.71
CA LEU A 110 -2.92 -6.26 1.06
C LEU A 110 -2.74 -7.52 0.19
N ASP A 111 -3.82 -8.29 -0.04
CA ASP A 111 -3.81 -9.46 -0.92
C ASP A 111 -3.51 -9.06 -2.39
N ARG A 112 -3.98 -7.89 -2.83
CA ARG A 112 -3.65 -7.34 -4.16
C ARG A 112 -2.16 -7.01 -4.26
N ILE A 113 -1.58 -6.37 -3.24
CA ILE A 113 -0.13 -6.08 -3.18
C ILE A 113 0.67 -7.38 -3.27
N LEU A 114 0.30 -8.42 -2.52
CA LEU A 114 0.95 -9.72 -2.59
C LEU A 114 0.94 -10.32 -4.00
N LYS A 115 -0.20 -10.29 -4.68
CA LYS A 115 -0.32 -10.77 -6.06
C LYS A 115 0.52 -9.98 -7.06
N ILE A 116 0.67 -8.68 -6.84
CA ILE A 116 1.55 -7.83 -7.64
C ILE A 116 3.01 -8.23 -7.43
N LEU A 117 3.44 -8.41 -6.18
CA LEU A 117 4.80 -8.82 -5.82
C LEU A 117 5.15 -10.21 -6.37
N GLU A 118 4.21 -11.18 -6.30
CA GLU A 118 4.37 -12.50 -6.92
C GLU A 118 4.65 -12.41 -8.43
N LYS A 119 3.90 -11.54 -9.13
CA LYS A 119 4.10 -11.33 -10.58
C LYS A 119 5.43 -10.64 -10.87
N ILE A 120 5.82 -9.62 -10.09
CA ILE A 120 7.11 -8.95 -10.20
C ILE A 120 8.24 -9.98 -9.98
N LYS A 121 8.16 -10.78 -8.91
CA LYS A 121 9.12 -11.83 -8.62
C LYS A 121 9.22 -12.83 -9.77
N SER A 122 8.09 -13.37 -10.23
CA SER A 122 8.06 -14.33 -11.35
C SER A 122 8.72 -13.79 -12.62
N GLU A 123 8.60 -12.49 -12.88
CA GLU A 123 9.25 -11.87 -14.03
C GLU A 123 10.74 -11.62 -13.79
N MET A 124 11.10 -11.09 -12.60
CA MET A 124 12.47 -10.73 -12.24
C MET A 124 13.37 -11.95 -12.00
N SER A 125 12.82 -13.07 -11.50
CA SER A 125 13.57 -14.33 -11.30
C SER A 125 14.14 -14.91 -12.59
N LYS A 126 13.63 -14.53 -13.76
CA LYS A 126 14.22 -14.88 -15.05
C LYS A 126 15.63 -14.32 -15.26
N LEU A 127 16.02 -13.34 -14.43
CA LEU A 127 17.39 -12.80 -14.40
C LEU A 127 18.40 -13.78 -13.77
N GLY A 128 17.91 -14.73 -12.97
CA GLY A 128 18.77 -15.62 -12.17
C GLY A 128 19.59 -14.87 -11.11
N ASN A 129 19.03 -13.79 -10.54
CA ASN A 129 19.69 -12.96 -9.54
C ASN A 129 19.04 -13.14 -8.17
N ASP A 130 19.65 -13.99 -7.33
CA ASP A 130 19.13 -14.31 -5.99
C ASP A 130 18.99 -13.09 -5.07
N ALA A 131 19.82 -12.05 -5.26
CA ALA A 131 19.72 -10.83 -4.45
C ALA A 131 18.46 -10.03 -4.77
N VAL A 132 18.06 -9.97 -6.06
CA VAL A 132 16.82 -9.35 -6.49
C VAL A 132 15.62 -10.12 -5.96
N ASP A 133 15.64 -11.46 -6.09
CA ASP A 133 14.57 -12.33 -5.59
C ASP A 133 14.41 -12.21 -4.07
N SER A 134 15.51 -12.26 -3.33
CA SER A 134 15.51 -12.09 -1.87
C SER A 134 14.96 -10.75 -1.42
N LYS A 135 15.23 -9.66 -2.18
CA LYS A 135 14.70 -8.33 -1.85
C LYS A 135 13.19 -8.27 -2.05
N ILE A 136 12.67 -8.85 -3.15
CA ILE A 136 11.23 -8.91 -3.40
C ILE A 136 10.52 -9.79 -2.36
N ASP A 137 11.13 -10.92 -1.97
CA ASP A 137 10.62 -11.79 -0.91
C ASP A 137 10.50 -11.07 0.43
N SER A 138 11.52 -10.27 0.79
CA SER A 138 11.49 -9.47 2.02
C SER A 138 10.32 -8.48 2.06
N ILE A 139 10.00 -7.85 0.93
CA ILE A 139 8.82 -6.98 0.81
C ILE A 139 7.54 -7.82 0.95
N ALA A 140 7.44 -8.93 0.25
CA ALA A 140 6.26 -9.79 0.25
C ALA A 140 5.96 -10.38 1.64
N GLU A 141 6.99 -10.74 2.41
CA GLU A 141 6.85 -11.29 3.77
C GLU A 141 6.09 -10.34 4.69
N TYR A 142 6.35 -9.04 4.62
CA TYR A 142 5.62 -8.05 5.40
C TYR A 142 4.12 -8.11 5.11
N TYR A 143 3.71 -7.97 3.85
CA TYR A 143 2.28 -7.97 3.47
C TYR A 143 1.60 -9.31 3.72
N PHE A 144 2.35 -10.42 3.57
CA PHE A 144 1.85 -11.75 3.91
C PHE A 144 1.50 -11.84 5.39
N LYS A 145 2.38 -11.37 6.27
CA LYS A 145 2.15 -11.34 7.71
C LYS A 145 0.95 -10.46 8.06
N GLN A 146 0.86 -9.26 7.49
CA GLN A 146 -0.23 -8.34 7.75
C GLN A 146 -1.57 -8.91 7.30
N SER A 147 -1.67 -9.43 6.07
CA SER A 147 -2.92 -9.95 5.51
C SER A 147 -3.41 -11.22 6.18
N ASN A 148 -2.50 -12.12 6.59
CA ASN A 148 -2.90 -13.45 7.05
C ASN A 148 -2.94 -13.61 8.57
N PHE A 149 -2.28 -12.74 9.32
CA PHE A 149 -2.21 -12.88 10.78
C PHE A 149 -2.72 -11.63 11.51
N ILE A 150 -2.28 -10.44 11.12
CA ILE A 150 -2.59 -9.22 11.87
C ILE A 150 -4.02 -8.75 11.58
N ILE A 151 -4.38 -8.53 10.32
CA ILE A 151 -5.70 -8.03 9.95
C ILE A 151 -6.84 -8.97 10.34
N PRO A 152 -6.75 -10.30 10.17
CA PRO A 152 -7.80 -11.20 10.65
C PRO A 152 -8.07 -11.11 12.16
N GLY A 153 -7.02 -10.88 12.99
CA GLY A 153 -7.17 -10.62 14.42
C GLY A 153 -8.03 -9.39 14.67
N TYR A 154 -7.65 -8.24 14.10
CA TYR A 154 -8.44 -6.99 14.24
C TYR A 154 -9.88 -7.12 13.75
N LEU A 155 -10.12 -7.84 12.65
CA LEU A 155 -11.45 -8.01 12.11
C LEU A 155 -12.34 -8.95 12.94
N SER A 156 -11.76 -9.89 13.69
CA SER A 156 -12.51 -10.74 14.62
C SER A 156 -13.00 -9.94 15.81
N ASP A 157 -12.14 -9.11 16.38
CA ASP A 157 -12.46 -8.28 17.55
C ASP A 157 -13.60 -7.28 17.25
N ILE A 158 -13.60 -6.68 16.04
CA ILE A 158 -14.67 -5.77 15.61
C ILE A 158 -16.03 -6.48 15.52
N LYS A 159 -16.06 -7.76 15.09
CA LYS A 159 -17.30 -8.52 14.97
C LYS A 159 -17.88 -8.98 16.30
N GLU A 160 -17.03 -9.21 17.28
CA GLU A 160 -17.49 -9.63 18.63
C GLU A 160 -18.15 -8.48 19.39
N ASP A 161 -17.72 -7.24 19.17
CA ASP A 161 -18.27 -6.05 19.82
C ASP A 161 -19.67 -5.66 19.30
N ASP A 162 -20.00 -5.97 18.06
CA ASP A 162 -21.34 -5.75 17.48
C ASP A 162 -22.40 -6.81 17.94
N GLY A 163 -21.98 -7.87 18.60
CA GLY A 163 -22.80 -9.06 18.91
C GLY A 163 -23.34 -9.15 20.33
N SER A 164 -23.00 -8.27 21.27
CA SER A 164 -23.29 -8.46 22.69
C SER A 164 -24.11 -7.36 23.38
N SER A 165 -25.05 -6.71 22.70
CA SER A 165 -26.06 -5.86 23.37
C SER A 165 -27.52 -6.19 23.02
N GLU A 166 -27.87 -7.48 22.96
CA GLU A 166 -29.27 -7.89 23.12
C GLU A 166 -29.47 -8.35 24.57
N GLY A 167 -29.96 -7.46 25.41
CA GLY A 167 -30.43 -7.95 26.72
C GLY A 167 -30.50 -6.91 27.83
N SER A 168 -31.34 -5.88 27.72
CA SER A 168 -32.17 -5.45 28.82
C SER A 168 -33.17 -4.40 28.36
N ALA A 169 -34.42 -4.80 28.22
CA ALA A 169 -35.54 -3.89 28.08
C ALA A 169 -35.73 -3.12 29.42
N GLY A 170 -35.18 -1.92 29.47
CA GLY A 170 -35.45 -0.91 30.50
C GLY A 170 -36.14 0.28 29.84
N THR A 171 -37.46 0.32 29.91
CA THR A 171 -38.26 1.48 29.52
C THR A 171 -37.92 2.69 30.37
N THR A 172 -37.22 3.67 29.80
CA THR A 172 -37.28 5.06 30.27
C THR A 172 -37.38 5.97 29.04
N SER A 173 -38.56 6.59 28.92
CA SER A 173 -38.82 7.69 28.00
C SER A 173 -37.91 8.86 28.35
N GLY A 174 -37.01 9.20 27.49
CA GLY A 174 -36.14 10.37 27.57
C GLY A 174 -35.91 10.93 26.15
N ASP A 175 -36.24 12.20 26.00
CA ASP A 175 -36.27 12.97 24.76
C ASP A 175 -35.03 12.78 23.88
N ILE A 176 -35.26 12.38 22.63
CA ILE A 176 -34.25 12.35 21.59
C ILE A 176 -34.01 13.78 21.11
N ALA A 177 -32.93 14.41 21.62
CA ALA A 177 -32.41 15.63 21.02
C ALA A 177 -31.89 15.33 19.61
N THR A 178 -32.59 15.81 18.61
CA THR A 178 -32.15 15.80 17.22
C THR A 178 -30.87 16.63 17.08
N VAL A 179 -29.75 15.97 16.82
CA VAL A 179 -28.49 16.62 16.50
C VAL A 179 -28.61 17.20 15.08
N ASP A 180 -28.69 18.53 15.01
CA ASP A 180 -28.77 19.33 13.77
C ASP A 180 -27.41 19.26 13.05
N ASN A 181 -27.32 18.46 11.99
CA ASN A 181 -26.16 18.32 11.12
C ASN A 181 -26.03 19.52 10.18
N ARG A 182 -25.81 20.71 10.71
CA ARG A 182 -25.41 21.86 9.87
C ARG A 182 -23.89 21.90 9.74
N PHE A 183 -23.41 21.64 8.53
CA PHE A 183 -22.05 21.96 8.16
C PHE A 183 -21.81 23.47 8.33
N PRO A 184 -20.69 23.93 8.91
CA PRO A 184 -20.40 25.34 8.98
C PRO A 184 -20.27 25.91 7.55
N GLU A 185 -21.03 26.93 7.25
CA GLU A 185 -20.96 27.68 5.98
C GLU A 185 -19.52 28.21 5.79
N ILE A 186 -18.96 27.97 4.61
CA ILE A 186 -17.67 28.54 4.21
C ILE A 186 -17.84 30.04 4.09
N VAL A 187 -17.28 30.79 5.06
CA VAL A 187 -17.26 32.26 5.06
C VAL A 187 -16.48 32.76 3.85
N LYS A 188 -17.17 33.25 2.84
CA LYS A 188 -16.58 33.94 1.68
C LYS A 188 -15.85 35.20 2.16
N ARG A 189 -14.51 35.20 2.17
CA ARG A 189 -13.71 36.38 2.42
C ARG A 189 -14.00 37.44 1.33
N LYS A 190 -14.62 38.57 1.72
CA LYS A 190 -14.76 39.75 0.86
C LYS A 190 -13.39 40.33 0.58
N ASN A 191 -13.02 40.40 -0.70
CA ASN A 191 -11.86 41.14 -1.16
C ASN A 191 -12.03 42.64 -0.79
N ARG A 192 -11.15 43.14 0.09
CA ARG A 192 -10.98 44.60 0.25
C ARG A 192 -10.08 45.06 -0.90
N LYS A 193 -10.64 45.93 -1.73
CA LYS A 193 -9.88 46.78 -2.66
C LYS A 193 -9.15 47.84 -1.85
N ILE A 194 -7.85 47.99 -2.09
CA ILE A 194 -7.05 49.18 -1.83
C ILE A 194 -6.79 49.82 -3.18
#